data_16c7f893467a0676d72da2dcfb1783fe
#
_entry.id   16c7f893467a0676d72da2dcfb1783fe
#
_cell.length_a   1.000
_cell.length_b   1.000
_cell.length_c   1.000
_cell.angle_alpha   90.00
_cell.angle_beta   90.00
_cell.angle_gamma   90.00
#
_symmetry.space_group_name_H-M   'P 1'
#
loop_
_entity.id
_entity.type
_entity.pdbx_description
1 polymer ?
#
loop_
_entity_poly.entity_id
_entity_poly.type
_entity_poly.pdbx_seq_one_letter_code
_entity_poly.pdbx_strand_id
1 'polypeptide(L)'
;MAQAYKRSVVVTGASTGIGHGAVSVLIQKGFRVFGSVRKEADGQRLQKEFGADFTPLFFDVTDEAAVKKGAEQVAARLDGAPLFGLVNNAGIAVPGPLLYVTADEFRHQLDVNVTGQLIVTQAFVPLLTANASAERKPGRIVMISSVGGKNASPFVGPYSASKFALEGLSESLRRELMLLGVDVIIIAPGAVVTAIWDKADAIDVSRYANTPYAAPLAKVKDYMIANGRKGLSEETLGRAIHKALTVAKPKTRYTVTPDPFQNFLANTLPKRRVDRIIAKQVGLLPEKT
;
A
#
# COMPACT_ATOMS: atom_id res chain seq x y z
N MET A 1 -17.64 -34.74 -9.20
CA MET A 1 -17.86 -33.31 -9.11
C MET A 1 -16.48 -32.65 -8.95
N ALA A 2 -16.05 -31.82 -9.90
CA ALA A 2 -14.78 -31.11 -9.78
C ALA A 2 -14.86 -30.21 -8.54
N GLN A 3 -13.95 -30.39 -7.61
CA GLN A 3 -13.86 -29.58 -6.42
C GLN A 3 -13.66 -28.13 -6.87
N ALA A 4 -14.61 -27.26 -6.56
CA ALA A 4 -14.56 -25.87 -6.99
C ALA A 4 -13.27 -25.23 -6.46
N TYR A 5 -12.39 -24.86 -7.36
CA TYR A 5 -11.07 -24.27 -7.05
C TYR A 5 -11.25 -22.99 -6.26
N LYS A 6 -10.74 -22.96 -5.02
CA LYS A 6 -10.78 -21.77 -4.18
C LYS A 6 -9.81 -20.73 -4.75
N ARG A 7 -10.33 -19.57 -5.15
CA ARG A 7 -9.50 -18.47 -5.68
C ARG A 7 -8.47 -18.04 -4.65
N SER A 8 -7.23 -17.93 -5.08
CA SER A 8 -6.09 -17.61 -4.20
C SER A 8 -5.56 -16.20 -4.46
N VAL A 9 -5.25 -15.45 -3.40
CA VAL A 9 -4.72 -14.08 -3.48
C VAL A 9 -3.49 -13.97 -2.59
N VAL A 10 -2.45 -13.29 -3.09
CA VAL A 10 -1.28 -12.90 -2.28
C VAL A 10 -1.47 -11.48 -1.79
N VAL A 11 -1.21 -11.22 -0.50
CA VAL A 11 -1.25 -9.88 0.11
C VAL A 11 0.08 -9.62 0.83
N THR A 12 0.82 -8.60 0.40
CA THR A 12 2.06 -8.23 1.10
C THR A 12 1.79 -7.32 2.30
N GLY A 13 2.57 -7.48 3.39
CA GLY A 13 2.37 -6.69 4.61
C GLY A 13 1.03 -6.97 5.30
N ALA A 14 0.69 -8.24 5.44
CA ALA A 14 -0.60 -8.72 5.94
C ALA A 14 -0.81 -8.56 7.46
N SER A 15 0.25 -8.23 8.23
CA SER A 15 0.19 -8.32 9.70
C SER A 15 -0.70 -7.27 10.36
N THR A 16 -0.89 -6.11 9.77
CA THR A 16 -1.67 -5.00 10.36
C THR A 16 -2.27 -4.11 9.27
N GLY A 17 -3.19 -3.24 9.64
CA GLY A 17 -3.69 -2.15 8.80
C GLY A 17 -4.41 -2.63 7.54
N ILE A 18 -4.20 -1.93 6.44
CA ILE A 18 -4.88 -2.21 5.16
C ILE A 18 -4.65 -3.67 4.72
N GLY A 19 -3.44 -4.21 4.93
CA GLY A 19 -3.13 -5.61 4.61
C GLY A 19 -3.96 -6.60 5.42
N HIS A 20 -4.09 -6.38 6.73
CA HIS A 20 -4.94 -7.19 7.61
C HIS A 20 -6.42 -7.10 7.20
N GLY A 21 -6.93 -5.89 6.97
CA GLY A 21 -8.29 -5.68 6.49
C GLY A 21 -8.56 -6.34 5.13
N ALA A 22 -7.57 -6.35 4.23
CA ALA A 22 -7.66 -7.06 2.96
C ALA A 22 -7.77 -8.58 3.16
N VAL A 23 -6.90 -9.16 4.01
CA VAL A 23 -6.95 -10.58 4.37
C VAL A 23 -8.31 -10.95 4.93
N SER A 24 -8.79 -10.22 5.94
CA SER A 24 -10.08 -10.47 6.58
C SER A 24 -11.23 -10.49 5.58
N VAL A 25 -11.35 -9.44 4.76
CA VAL A 25 -12.45 -9.34 3.77
C VAL A 25 -12.33 -10.43 2.70
N LEU A 26 -11.14 -10.71 2.19
CA LEU A 26 -10.96 -11.73 1.16
C LEU A 26 -11.33 -13.11 1.67
N ILE A 27 -10.93 -13.47 2.89
CA ILE A 27 -11.31 -14.77 3.50
C ILE A 27 -12.81 -14.85 3.72
N GLN A 28 -13.46 -13.80 4.24
CA GLN A 28 -14.92 -13.74 4.38
C GLN A 28 -15.66 -13.90 3.04
N LYS A 29 -15.02 -13.50 1.94
CA LYS A 29 -15.55 -13.66 0.57
C LYS A 29 -15.17 -15.00 -0.08
N GLY A 30 -14.62 -15.93 0.68
CA GLY A 30 -14.32 -17.29 0.25
C GLY A 30 -13.00 -17.47 -0.51
N PHE A 31 -12.07 -16.52 -0.40
CA PHE A 31 -10.73 -16.65 -0.99
C PHE A 31 -9.80 -17.39 -0.04
N ARG A 32 -8.78 -18.06 -0.60
CA ARG A 32 -7.56 -18.44 0.12
C ARG A 32 -6.58 -17.28 0.03
N VAL A 33 -5.96 -16.91 1.15
CA VAL A 33 -5.03 -15.79 1.19
C VAL A 33 -3.64 -16.25 1.64
N PHE A 34 -2.64 -15.89 0.86
CA PHE A 34 -1.24 -15.98 1.22
C PHE A 34 -0.77 -14.61 1.68
N GLY A 35 -0.46 -14.45 2.96
CA GLY A 35 -0.13 -13.15 3.52
C GLY A 35 1.33 -13.02 3.90
N SER A 36 2.07 -12.03 3.34
CA SER A 36 3.44 -11.85 3.77
C SER A 36 3.54 -11.13 5.11
N VAL A 37 4.42 -11.66 5.96
CA VAL A 37 4.78 -11.12 7.26
C VAL A 37 6.30 -11.23 7.45
N ARG A 38 6.89 -10.38 8.30
CA ARG A 38 8.32 -10.42 8.61
C ARG A 38 8.63 -11.21 9.88
N LYS A 39 7.69 -11.27 10.80
CA LYS A 39 7.86 -11.93 12.12
C LYS A 39 7.04 -13.20 12.17
N GLU A 40 7.63 -14.26 12.69
CA GLU A 40 6.96 -15.55 12.87
C GLU A 40 5.72 -15.44 13.78
N ALA A 41 5.82 -14.65 14.86
CA ALA A 41 4.71 -14.39 15.77
C ALA A 41 3.48 -13.78 15.06
N ASP A 42 3.69 -12.89 14.08
CA ASP A 42 2.59 -12.34 13.26
C ASP A 42 1.97 -13.41 12.38
N GLY A 43 2.78 -14.29 11.78
CA GLY A 43 2.30 -15.43 10.99
C GLY A 43 1.44 -16.37 11.80
N GLN A 44 1.91 -16.76 12.98
CA GLN A 44 1.18 -17.64 13.91
C GLN A 44 -0.14 -16.99 14.38
N ARG A 45 -0.11 -15.71 14.72
CA ARG A 45 -1.30 -14.96 15.12
C ARG A 45 -2.37 -14.98 14.03
N LEU A 46 -1.99 -14.63 12.80
CA LEU A 46 -2.90 -14.60 11.66
C LEU A 46 -3.41 -16.00 11.27
N GLN A 47 -2.53 -17.02 11.38
CA GLN A 47 -2.94 -18.40 11.15
C GLN A 47 -3.99 -18.88 12.18
N LYS A 48 -3.83 -18.47 13.44
CA LYS A 48 -4.83 -18.74 14.50
C LYS A 48 -6.14 -17.98 14.25
N GLU A 49 -6.06 -16.73 13.78
CA GLU A 49 -7.20 -15.86 13.52
C GLU A 49 -8.04 -16.33 12.33
N PHE A 50 -7.38 -16.71 11.23
CA PHE A 50 -8.03 -16.97 9.93
C PHE A 50 -8.09 -18.47 9.55
N GLY A 51 -7.45 -19.32 10.32
CA GLY A 51 -7.50 -20.78 10.12
C GLY A 51 -6.87 -21.24 8.81
N ALA A 52 -7.46 -22.27 8.22
CA ALA A 52 -6.94 -22.95 7.02
C ALA A 52 -6.95 -22.08 5.74
N ASP A 53 -7.70 -21.00 5.72
CA ASP A 53 -7.81 -20.10 4.57
C ASP A 53 -6.69 -19.08 4.49
N PHE A 54 -5.88 -18.97 5.53
CA PHE A 54 -4.68 -18.14 5.57
C PHE A 54 -3.42 -18.99 5.55
N THR A 55 -2.44 -18.56 4.79
CA THR A 55 -1.08 -19.14 4.80
C THR A 55 -0.06 -18.02 4.93
N PRO A 56 0.76 -17.98 5.98
CA PRO A 56 1.82 -16.99 6.11
C PRO A 56 2.95 -17.25 5.12
N LEU A 57 3.48 -16.18 4.54
CA LEU A 57 4.72 -16.13 3.78
C LEU A 57 5.72 -15.28 4.55
N PHE A 58 6.93 -15.80 4.78
CA PHE A 58 7.94 -15.11 5.59
C PHE A 58 8.97 -14.44 4.69
N PHE A 59 8.79 -13.14 4.40
CA PHE A 59 9.78 -12.33 3.68
C PHE A 59 9.63 -10.83 3.96
N ASP A 60 10.74 -10.10 3.86
CA ASP A 60 10.74 -8.67 3.60
C ASP A 60 10.67 -8.46 2.08
N VAL A 61 9.92 -7.45 1.61
CA VAL A 61 9.75 -7.19 0.17
C VAL A 61 11.04 -6.74 -0.51
N THR A 62 12.04 -6.32 0.26
CA THR A 62 13.37 -5.93 -0.22
C THR A 62 14.33 -7.11 -0.37
N ASP A 63 13.98 -8.28 0.15
CA ASP A 63 14.76 -9.51 0.01
C ASP A 63 14.25 -10.32 -1.19
N GLU A 64 14.90 -10.13 -2.34
CA GLU A 64 14.52 -10.78 -3.60
C GLU A 64 14.53 -12.32 -3.50
N ALA A 65 15.51 -12.89 -2.82
CA ALA A 65 15.63 -14.35 -2.67
C ALA A 65 14.47 -14.92 -1.81
N ALA A 66 14.15 -14.25 -0.70
CA ALA A 66 13.04 -14.64 0.16
C ALA A 66 11.68 -14.46 -0.54
N VAL A 67 11.50 -13.39 -1.32
CA VAL A 67 10.29 -13.16 -2.14
C VAL A 67 10.12 -14.27 -3.17
N LYS A 68 11.19 -14.64 -3.90
CA LYS A 68 11.18 -15.73 -4.87
C LYS A 68 10.79 -17.05 -4.22
N LYS A 69 11.39 -17.39 -3.07
CA LYS A 69 11.01 -18.58 -2.30
C LYS A 69 9.53 -18.55 -1.88
N GLY A 70 9.02 -17.37 -1.51
CA GLY A 70 7.59 -17.19 -1.23
C GLY A 70 6.71 -17.47 -2.45
N ALA A 71 7.12 -17.04 -3.63
CA ALA A 71 6.39 -17.33 -4.87
C ALA A 71 6.40 -18.84 -5.20
N GLU A 72 7.51 -19.55 -5.00
CA GLU A 72 7.61 -21.00 -5.14
C GLU A 72 6.68 -21.75 -4.16
N GLN A 73 6.58 -21.29 -2.90
CA GLN A 73 5.65 -21.85 -1.91
C GLN A 73 4.19 -21.66 -2.35
N VAL A 74 3.84 -20.52 -2.94
CA VAL A 74 2.50 -20.28 -3.47
C VAL A 74 2.24 -21.18 -4.68
N ALA A 75 3.18 -21.26 -5.64
CA ALA A 75 3.07 -22.10 -6.82
C ALA A 75 2.75 -23.55 -6.47
N ALA A 76 3.45 -24.13 -5.49
CA ALA A 76 3.24 -25.48 -5.01
C ALA A 76 1.85 -25.74 -4.40
N ARG A 77 1.11 -24.69 -4.04
CA ARG A 77 -0.22 -24.77 -3.41
C ARG A 77 -1.37 -24.35 -4.34
N LEU A 78 -1.05 -23.88 -5.54
CA LEU A 78 -2.06 -23.51 -6.53
C LEU A 78 -2.61 -24.71 -7.33
N ASP A 79 -1.96 -25.89 -7.25
CA ASP A 79 -2.35 -27.12 -7.95
C ASP A 79 -2.67 -26.88 -9.45
N GLY A 80 -1.82 -26.08 -10.10
CA GLY A 80 -1.99 -25.70 -11.50
C GLY A 80 -3.05 -24.63 -11.81
N ALA A 81 -3.76 -24.10 -10.80
CA ALA A 81 -4.63 -22.93 -11.01
C ALA A 81 -3.82 -21.64 -11.09
N PRO A 82 -4.24 -20.63 -11.85
CA PRO A 82 -3.61 -19.32 -11.79
C PRO A 82 -3.87 -18.65 -10.44
N LEU A 83 -2.89 -17.87 -9.98
CA LEU A 83 -3.10 -16.94 -8.86
C LEU A 83 -4.16 -15.90 -9.27
N PHE A 84 -5.21 -15.75 -8.46
CA PHE A 84 -6.32 -14.85 -8.80
C PHE A 84 -5.95 -13.37 -8.63
N GLY A 85 -5.07 -13.03 -7.70
CA GLY A 85 -4.66 -11.67 -7.47
C GLY A 85 -3.41 -11.52 -6.63
N LEU A 86 -2.70 -10.43 -6.87
CA LEU A 86 -1.59 -9.93 -6.07
C LEU A 86 -1.95 -8.56 -5.51
N VAL A 87 -1.87 -8.39 -4.19
CA VAL A 87 -2.06 -7.10 -3.51
C VAL A 87 -0.71 -6.63 -2.97
N ASN A 88 -0.10 -5.71 -3.68
CA ASN A 88 1.12 -5.02 -3.28
C ASN A 88 0.78 -3.93 -2.26
N ASN A 89 0.79 -4.30 -0.97
CA ASN A 89 0.38 -3.42 0.14
C ASN A 89 1.54 -3.05 1.08
N ALA A 90 2.57 -3.89 1.22
CA ALA A 90 3.69 -3.61 2.11
C ALA A 90 4.28 -2.21 1.87
N GLY A 91 4.54 -1.48 2.95
CA GLY A 91 5.09 -0.13 2.85
C GLY A 91 5.38 0.48 4.22
N ILE A 92 6.22 1.50 4.19
CA ILE A 92 6.62 2.30 5.34
C ILE A 92 6.40 3.79 5.06
N ALA A 93 6.53 4.61 6.09
CA ALA A 93 6.58 6.06 5.97
C ALA A 93 7.73 6.60 6.83
N VAL A 94 8.65 7.31 6.19
CA VAL A 94 9.75 8.04 6.82
C VAL A 94 9.37 9.51 6.89
N PRO A 95 9.08 10.07 8.07
CA PRO A 95 8.77 11.47 8.25
C PRO A 95 10.03 12.29 8.51
N GLY A 96 9.95 13.58 8.24
CA GLY A 96 10.95 14.57 8.58
C GLY A 96 11.05 15.71 7.56
N PRO A 97 11.62 16.86 7.95
CA PRO A 97 11.93 17.92 7.01
C PRO A 97 12.99 17.45 6.02
N LEU A 98 12.72 17.58 4.70
CA LEU A 98 13.60 17.06 3.65
C LEU A 98 15.05 17.53 3.73
N LEU A 99 15.30 18.72 4.28
CA LEU A 99 16.65 19.22 4.47
C LEU A 99 17.45 18.45 5.53
N TYR A 100 16.80 17.62 6.35
CA TYR A 100 17.42 16.88 7.47
C TYR A 100 17.19 15.37 7.38
N VAL A 101 16.41 14.89 6.41
CA VAL A 101 16.28 13.46 6.11
C VAL A 101 17.59 13.01 5.45
N THR A 102 18.17 11.93 5.96
CA THR A 102 19.40 11.38 5.39
C THR A 102 19.12 10.70 4.05
N ALA A 103 20.17 10.60 3.21
CA ALA A 103 20.08 9.88 1.94
C ALA A 103 19.70 8.40 2.15
N ASP A 104 20.16 7.78 3.23
CA ASP A 104 19.87 6.37 3.53
C ASP A 104 18.42 6.17 3.98
N GLU A 105 17.86 7.08 4.79
CA GLU A 105 16.43 7.08 5.12
C GLU A 105 15.56 7.24 3.85
N PHE A 106 15.99 8.11 2.93
CA PHE A 106 15.29 8.31 1.67
C PHE A 106 15.37 7.07 0.77
N ARG A 107 16.58 6.47 0.63
CA ARG A 107 16.76 5.20 -0.12
C ARG A 107 15.89 4.08 0.47
N HIS A 108 15.96 3.88 1.79
CA HIS A 108 15.17 2.87 2.47
C HIS A 108 13.66 3.02 2.21
N GLN A 109 13.16 4.27 2.21
CA GLN A 109 11.76 4.55 1.86
C GLN A 109 11.42 4.09 0.43
N LEU A 110 12.31 4.35 -0.54
CA LEU A 110 12.12 3.94 -1.93
C LEU A 110 12.29 2.42 -2.11
N ASP A 111 13.27 1.83 -1.43
CA ASP A 111 13.53 0.40 -1.51
C ASP A 111 12.32 -0.43 -1.08
N VAL A 112 11.68 -0.06 0.03
CA VAL A 112 10.48 -0.78 0.50
C VAL A 112 9.27 -0.47 -0.38
N ASN A 113 8.99 0.82 -0.64
CA ASN A 113 7.71 1.22 -1.23
C ASN A 113 7.67 1.14 -2.76
N VAL A 114 8.82 1.06 -3.42
CA VAL A 114 8.92 1.05 -4.91
C VAL A 114 9.66 -0.19 -5.39
N THR A 115 10.94 -0.32 -5.04
CA THR A 115 11.79 -1.45 -5.49
C THR A 115 11.22 -2.78 -5.00
N GLY A 116 10.83 -2.87 -3.72
CA GLY A 116 10.22 -4.06 -3.15
C GLY A 116 8.90 -4.45 -3.83
N GLN A 117 8.08 -3.46 -4.22
CA GLN A 117 6.85 -3.74 -4.98
C GLN A 117 7.14 -4.28 -6.38
N LEU A 118 8.23 -3.82 -7.02
CA LEU A 118 8.67 -4.35 -8.30
C LEU A 118 9.18 -5.79 -8.15
N ILE A 119 10.03 -6.07 -7.17
CA ILE A 119 10.55 -7.41 -6.86
C ILE A 119 9.41 -8.40 -6.67
N VAL A 120 8.44 -8.05 -5.82
CA VAL A 120 7.24 -8.88 -5.59
C VAL A 120 6.45 -9.08 -6.88
N THR A 121 6.23 -8.02 -7.65
CA THR A 121 5.49 -8.12 -8.91
C THR A 121 6.17 -9.08 -9.87
N GLN A 122 7.48 -8.97 -10.06
CA GLN A 122 8.26 -9.84 -10.94
C GLN A 122 8.19 -11.32 -10.51
N ALA A 123 8.25 -11.59 -9.22
CA ALA A 123 8.19 -12.95 -8.70
C ALA A 123 6.80 -13.60 -8.87
N PHE A 124 5.72 -12.83 -8.75
CA PHE A 124 4.35 -13.37 -8.74
C PHE A 124 3.60 -13.26 -10.08
N VAL A 125 4.03 -12.41 -11.02
CA VAL A 125 3.39 -12.30 -12.37
C VAL A 125 3.32 -13.64 -13.09
N PRO A 126 4.35 -14.51 -13.09
CA PRO A 126 4.25 -15.82 -13.73
C PRO A 126 3.10 -16.67 -13.18
N LEU A 127 2.77 -16.54 -11.88
CA LEU A 127 1.66 -17.27 -11.26
C LEU A 127 0.28 -16.70 -11.63
N LEU A 128 0.20 -15.40 -11.90
CA LEU A 128 -1.04 -14.74 -12.36
C LEU A 128 -1.43 -15.19 -13.77
N THR A 129 -0.45 -15.56 -14.59
CA THR A 129 -0.63 -15.95 -15.99
C THR A 129 -0.57 -17.46 -16.20
N ALA A 130 -0.18 -18.23 -15.18
CA ALA A 130 -0.07 -19.69 -15.27
C ALA A 130 -1.40 -20.31 -15.69
N ASN A 131 -1.36 -21.15 -16.74
CA ASN A 131 -2.54 -21.83 -17.28
C ASN A 131 -3.73 -20.92 -17.58
N ALA A 132 -3.48 -19.65 -17.92
CA ALA A 132 -4.52 -18.74 -18.40
C ALA A 132 -5.04 -19.23 -19.76
N SER A 133 -6.37 -19.15 -19.96
CA SER A 133 -7.06 -19.55 -21.19
C SER A 133 -8.24 -18.60 -21.44
N ALA A 134 -8.97 -18.80 -22.52
CA ALA A 134 -10.20 -18.06 -22.80
C ALA A 134 -11.23 -18.16 -21.65
N GLU A 135 -11.26 -19.29 -20.95
CA GLU A 135 -12.17 -19.55 -19.82
C GLU A 135 -11.55 -19.15 -18.48
N ARG A 136 -10.24 -19.10 -18.37
CA ARG A 136 -9.46 -18.82 -17.18
C ARG A 136 -8.60 -17.56 -17.37
N LYS A 137 -9.22 -16.39 -17.16
CA LYS A 137 -8.51 -15.11 -17.30
C LYS A 137 -7.32 -15.03 -16.33
N PRO A 138 -6.23 -14.35 -16.73
CA PRO A 138 -5.13 -14.02 -15.82
C PRO A 138 -5.62 -13.30 -14.57
N GLY A 139 -4.86 -13.43 -13.49
CA GLY A 139 -5.11 -12.69 -12.26
C GLY A 139 -4.84 -11.19 -12.40
N ARG A 140 -5.11 -10.44 -11.33
CA ARG A 140 -4.95 -8.97 -11.30
C ARG A 140 -3.92 -8.55 -10.26
N ILE A 141 -3.32 -7.39 -10.49
CA ILE A 141 -2.45 -6.73 -9.52
C ILE A 141 -3.17 -5.51 -8.94
N VAL A 142 -3.19 -5.41 -7.61
CA VAL A 142 -3.65 -4.23 -6.89
C VAL A 142 -2.46 -3.59 -6.20
N MET A 143 -2.17 -2.32 -6.55
CA MET A 143 -1.09 -1.53 -5.99
C MET A 143 -1.66 -0.55 -4.96
N ILE A 144 -1.24 -0.67 -3.70
CA ILE A 144 -1.70 0.24 -2.64
C ILE A 144 -0.83 1.49 -2.63
N SER A 145 -1.33 2.53 -3.32
CA SER A 145 -0.74 3.86 -3.34
C SER A 145 -1.23 4.70 -2.14
N SER A 146 -1.52 5.96 -2.36
CA SER A 146 -2.07 6.93 -1.40
C SER A 146 -2.66 8.12 -2.15
N VAL A 147 -3.51 8.91 -1.50
CA VAL A 147 -3.81 10.28 -1.96
C VAL A 147 -2.52 11.10 -2.02
N GLY A 148 -1.52 10.77 -1.17
CA GLY A 148 -0.17 11.32 -1.19
C GLY A 148 0.65 10.98 -2.42
N GLY A 149 0.18 10.08 -3.32
CA GLY A 149 0.78 9.81 -4.63
C GLY A 149 0.42 10.84 -5.70
N LYS A 150 -0.46 11.80 -5.39
CA LYS A 150 -0.82 12.95 -6.27
C LYS A 150 -0.69 14.29 -5.58
N ASN A 151 -0.72 14.32 -4.26
CA ASN A 151 -0.58 15.50 -3.42
C ASN A 151 0.42 15.26 -2.32
N ALA A 152 1.62 15.85 -2.43
CA ALA A 152 2.65 15.76 -1.42
C ALA A 152 2.32 16.65 -0.21
N SER A 153 2.45 16.10 0.99
CA SER A 153 2.35 16.86 2.23
C SER A 153 3.75 17.18 2.78
N PRO A 154 3.94 18.34 3.45
CA PRO A 154 5.20 18.64 4.11
C PRO A 154 5.52 17.59 5.18
N PHE A 155 6.81 17.39 5.44
CA PHE A 155 7.38 16.48 6.45
C PHE A 155 7.12 14.98 6.22
N VAL A 156 6.53 14.60 5.12
CA VAL A 156 6.42 13.21 4.62
C VAL A 156 6.91 13.12 3.17
N GLY A 157 7.94 13.92 2.86
CA GLY A 157 8.51 14.01 1.51
C GLY A 157 8.98 12.69 0.93
N PRO A 158 9.78 11.86 1.66
CA PRO A 158 10.20 10.55 1.17
C PRO A 158 9.02 9.63 0.85
N TYR A 159 8.03 9.58 1.73
CA TYR A 159 6.80 8.81 1.51
C TYR A 159 6.04 9.30 0.28
N SER A 160 5.82 10.61 0.15
CA SER A 160 5.13 11.17 -1.02
C SER A 160 5.89 10.83 -2.31
N ALA A 161 7.21 11.03 -2.35
CA ALA A 161 8.04 10.67 -3.49
C ALA A 161 7.88 9.19 -3.87
N SER A 162 7.89 8.28 -2.88
CA SER A 162 7.69 6.85 -3.12
C SER A 162 6.30 6.54 -3.68
N LYS A 163 5.24 7.23 -3.23
CA LYS A 163 3.89 7.01 -3.74
C LYS A 163 3.66 7.61 -5.13
N PHE A 164 4.29 8.74 -5.46
CA PHE A 164 4.34 9.26 -6.84
C PHE A 164 5.07 8.28 -7.76
N ALA A 165 6.23 7.77 -7.35
CA ALA A 165 6.97 6.78 -8.12
C ALA A 165 6.14 5.50 -8.32
N LEU A 166 5.42 5.04 -7.28
CA LEU A 166 4.56 3.86 -7.36
C LEU A 166 3.38 4.05 -8.33
N GLU A 167 2.78 5.25 -8.39
CA GLU A 167 1.75 5.57 -9.39
C GLU A 167 2.33 5.44 -10.81
N GLY A 168 3.50 6.03 -11.09
CA GLY A 168 4.18 5.92 -12.39
C GLY A 168 4.55 4.48 -12.74
N LEU A 169 5.15 3.74 -11.80
CA LEU A 169 5.46 2.32 -11.96
C LEU A 169 4.21 1.51 -12.30
N SER A 170 3.11 1.76 -11.58
CA SER A 170 1.83 1.06 -11.80
C SER A 170 1.25 1.33 -13.18
N GLU A 171 1.39 2.56 -13.69
CA GLU A 171 0.93 2.91 -15.03
C GLU A 171 1.75 2.22 -16.13
N SER A 172 3.08 2.17 -15.99
CA SER A 172 3.96 1.44 -16.92
C SER A 172 3.63 -0.05 -16.91
N LEU A 173 3.61 -0.67 -15.73
CA LEU A 173 3.26 -2.09 -15.60
C LEU A 173 1.89 -2.40 -16.21
N ARG A 174 0.89 -1.55 -16.03
CA ARG A 174 -0.44 -1.78 -16.60
C ARG A 174 -0.41 -1.82 -18.13
N ARG A 175 0.40 -0.97 -18.75
CA ARG A 175 0.55 -0.94 -20.21
C ARG A 175 1.35 -2.13 -20.72
N GLU A 176 2.45 -2.47 -20.08
CA GLU A 176 3.30 -3.60 -20.45
C GLU A 176 2.59 -4.94 -20.26
N LEU A 177 1.90 -5.11 -19.14
CA LEU A 177 1.21 -6.35 -18.81
C LEU A 177 -0.10 -6.57 -19.59
N MET A 178 -0.55 -5.59 -20.40
CA MET A 178 -1.63 -5.81 -21.39
C MET A 178 -1.30 -6.96 -22.33
N LEU A 179 -0.02 -7.16 -22.69
CA LEU A 179 0.44 -8.30 -23.50
C LEU A 179 0.10 -9.64 -22.85
N LEU A 180 0.09 -9.70 -21.53
CA LEU A 180 -0.21 -10.90 -20.74
C LEU A 180 -1.67 -10.96 -20.26
N GLY A 181 -2.49 -9.97 -20.60
CA GLY A 181 -3.87 -9.85 -20.14
C GLY A 181 -4.03 -9.58 -18.65
N VAL A 182 -2.97 -9.13 -17.96
CA VAL A 182 -2.96 -8.81 -16.53
C VAL A 182 -3.31 -7.35 -16.30
N ASP A 183 -4.37 -7.10 -15.53
CA ASP A 183 -4.78 -5.76 -15.10
C ASP A 183 -3.97 -5.29 -13.89
N VAL A 184 -3.52 -4.04 -13.91
CA VAL A 184 -2.89 -3.37 -12.76
C VAL A 184 -3.77 -2.21 -12.31
N ILE A 185 -4.23 -2.29 -11.05
CA ILE A 185 -5.22 -1.39 -10.48
C ILE A 185 -4.62 -0.68 -9.28
N ILE A 186 -4.72 0.64 -9.23
CA ILE A 186 -4.25 1.44 -8.10
C ILE A 186 -5.42 1.66 -7.13
N ILE A 187 -5.18 1.37 -5.85
CA ILE A 187 -6.01 1.86 -4.75
C ILE A 187 -5.22 2.95 -4.04
N ALA A 188 -5.81 4.12 -3.92
CA ALA A 188 -5.21 5.30 -3.29
C ALA A 188 -6.00 5.68 -2.02
N PRO A 189 -5.61 5.15 -0.86
CA PRO A 189 -6.23 5.49 0.40
C PRO A 189 -5.96 6.94 0.82
N GLY A 190 -6.95 7.56 1.49
CA GLY A 190 -6.73 8.69 2.40
C GLY A 190 -6.32 8.20 3.79
N ALA A 191 -6.76 8.89 4.83
CA ALA A 191 -6.55 8.46 6.20
C ALA A 191 -7.30 7.15 6.49
N VAL A 192 -6.62 6.18 7.09
CA VAL A 192 -7.16 4.86 7.48
C VAL A 192 -6.77 4.61 8.93
N VAL A 193 -7.70 4.15 9.74
CA VAL A 193 -7.45 3.80 11.15
C VAL A 193 -6.60 2.53 11.17
N THR A 194 -5.33 2.70 11.49
CA THR A 194 -4.34 1.60 11.53
C THR A 194 -3.31 1.86 12.61
N ALA A 195 -2.61 0.83 13.05
CA ALA A 195 -1.50 0.93 14.01
C ALA A 195 -0.31 1.79 13.49
N ILE A 196 -0.34 2.28 12.27
CA ILE A 196 0.67 3.19 11.73
C ILE A 196 0.69 4.52 12.50
N TRP A 197 -0.48 4.94 13.02
CA TRP A 197 -0.60 6.21 13.75
C TRP A 197 0.02 6.13 15.13
N ASP A 198 -0.06 4.98 15.80
CA ASP A 198 0.63 4.76 17.09
C ASP A 198 2.15 4.71 16.88
N LYS A 199 2.60 4.09 15.77
CA LYS A 199 4.03 4.13 15.39
C LYS A 199 4.48 5.54 15.04
N ALA A 200 3.66 6.32 14.34
CA ALA A 200 3.96 7.72 14.00
C ALA A 200 4.01 8.61 15.25
N ASP A 201 3.13 8.35 16.22
CA ASP A 201 3.13 9.05 17.52
C ASP A 201 4.42 8.79 18.31
N ALA A 202 4.92 7.55 18.27
CA ALA A 202 6.15 7.13 18.94
C ALA A 202 7.46 7.59 18.23
N ILE A 203 7.39 8.20 17.04
CA ILE A 203 8.58 8.67 16.33
C ILE A 203 9.21 9.83 17.10
N ASP A 204 10.48 9.66 17.48
CA ASP A 204 11.28 10.72 18.08
C ASP A 204 11.62 11.80 17.02
N VAL A 205 11.11 12.98 17.24
CA VAL A 205 11.36 14.17 16.42
C VAL A 205 12.33 15.17 17.10
N SER A 206 12.91 14.80 18.26
CA SER A 206 13.81 15.66 19.04
C SER A 206 15.03 16.12 18.25
N ARG A 207 15.50 15.30 17.29
CA ARG A 207 16.60 15.66 16.39
C ARG A 207 16.34 16.93 15.56
N TYR A 208 15.08 17.37 15.47
CA TYR A 208 14.69 18.58 14.75
C TYR A 208 14.38 19.77 15.65
N ALA A 209 14.55 19.63 17.00
CA ALA A 209 14.16 20.62 17.99
C ALA A 209 14.86 21.99 17.77
N ASN A 210 16.11 21.97 17.30
CA ASN A 210 16.91 23.17 17.04
C ASN A 210 16.85 23.63 15.57
N THR A 211 15.78 23.27 14.85
CA THR A 211 15.59 23.68 13.46
C THR A 211 14.38 24.61 13.33
N PRO A 212 14.30 25.42 12.26
CA PRO A 212 13.10 26.24 11.98
C PRO A 212 11.83 25.42 11.80
N TYR A 213 11.95 24.11 11.64
CA TYR A 213 10.84 23.19 11.38
C TYR A 213 10.24 22.55 12.64
N ALA A 214 10.82 22.78 13.83
CA ALA A 214 10.36 22.13 15.07
C ALA A 214 8.84 22.34 15.31
N ALA A 215 8.40 23.60 15.35
CA ALA A 215 7.00 23.93 15.61
C ALA A 215 6.05 23.52 14.45
N PRO A 216 6.36 23.77 13.16
CA PRO A 216 5.57 23.28 12.04
C PRO A 216 5.46 21.75 11.99
N LEU A 217 6.55 21.03 12.27
CA LEU A 217 6.58 19.58 12.29
C LEU A 217 5.64 18.99 13.36
N ALA A 218 5.68 19.56 14.57
CA ALA A 218 4.76 19.17 15.66
C ALA A 218 3.30 19.34 15.24
N LYS A 219 2.94 20.50 14.66
CA LYS A 219 1.57 20.75 14.16
C LYS A 219 1.14 19.75 13.10
N VAL A 220 2.02 19.42 12.15
CA VAL A 220 1.71 18.42 11.11
C VAL A 220 1.55 17.03 11.72
N LYS A 221 2.43 16.63 12.66
CA LYS A 221 2.33 15.36 13.37
C LYS A 221 0.99 15.23 14.07
N ASP A 222 0.61 16.23 14.88
CA ASP A 222 -0.66 16.24 15.63
C ASP A 222 -1.87 16.16 14.68
N TYR A 223 -1.86 16.95 13.60
CA TYR A 223 -2.91 16.96 12.60
C TYR A 223 -3.05 15.60 11.91
N MET A 224 -1.93 14.99 11.50
CA MET A 224 -1.94 13.69 10.82
C MET A 224 -2.43 12.58 11.75
N ILE A 225 -2.01 12.55 13.00
CA ILE A 225 -2.45 11.57 14.00
C ILE A 225 -3.94 11.74 14.29
N ALA A 226 -4.40 12.96 14.54
CA ALA A 226 -5.81 13.24 14.82
C ALA A 226 -6.74 12.84 13.67
N ASN A 227 -6.34 13.13 12.43
CA ASN A 227 -7.11 12.72 11.24
C ASN A 227 -6.98 11.23 10.94
N GLY A 228 -5.81 10.65 11.19
CA GLY A 228 -5.56 9.24 11.00
C GLY A 228 -6.46 8.36 11.87
N ARG A 229 -6.62 8.74 13.14
CA ARG A 229 -7.51 8.06 14.09
C ARG A 229 -9.01 8.21 13.76
N LYS A 230 -9.38 9.16 12.90
CA LYS A 230 -10.75 9.38 12.39
C LYS A 230 -10.93 8.89 10.94
N GLY A 231 -9.93 8.20 10.40
CA GLY A 231 -9.93 7.70 9.04
C GLY A 231 -10.94 6.60 8.76
N LEU A 232 -10.87 6.05 7.55
CA LEU A 232 -11.67 4.90 7.14
C LEU A 232 -11.22 3.63 7.88
N SER A 233 -12.12 2.67 8.02
CA SER A 233 -11.78 1.36 8.58
C SER A 233 -10.93 0.54 7.60
N GLU A 234 -10.10 -0.36 8.14
CA GLU A 234 -9.33 -1.35 7.36
C GLU A 234 -10.26 -2.19 6.48
N GLU A 235 -11.43 -2.55 6.98
CA GLU A 235 -12.44 -3.30 6.24
C GLU A 235 -12.95 -2.55 5.00
N THR A 236 -13.11 -1.23 5.07
CA THR A 236 -13.50 -0.41 3.91
C THR A 236 -12.48 -0.53 2.78
N LEU A 237 -11.19 -0.53 3.12
CA LEU A 237 -10.11 -0.74 2.15
C LEU A 237 -10.10 -2.21 1.65
N GLY A 238 -10.32 -3.18 2.52
CA GLY A 238 -10.48 -4.59 2.14
C GLY A 238 -11.60 -4.80 1.13
N ARG A 239 -12.76 -4.15 1.33
CA ARG A 239 -13.87 -4.17 0.36
C ARG A 239 -13.51 -3.51 -0.98
N ALA A 240 -12.75 -2.42 -0.96
CA ALA A 240 -12.28 -1.77 -2.19
C ALA A 240 -11.29 -2.67 -2.96
N ILE A 241 -10.39 -3.34 -2.27
CA ILE A 241 -9.45 -4.33 -2.83
C ILE A 241 -10.22 -5.50 -3.43
N HIS A 242 -11.16 -6.09 -2.70
CA HIS A 242 -12.02 -7.16 -3.21
C HIS A 242 -12.76 -6.72 -4.47
N LYS A 243 -13.36 -5.52 -4.48
CA LYS A 243 -14.04 -4.95 -5.65
C LYS A 243 -13.08 -4.83 -6.85
N ALA A 244 -11.89 -4.29 -6.65
CA ALA A 244 -10.90 -4.13 -7.72
C ALA A 244 -10.51 -5.48 -8.33
N LEU A 245 -10.37 -6.53 -7.50
CA LEU A 245 -10.05 -7.88 -7.95
C LEU A 245 -11.19 -8.58 -8.70
N THR A 246 -12.47 -8.27 -8.39
CA THR A 246 -13.61 -9.10 -8.83
C THR A 246 -14.52 -8.45 -9.85
N VAL A 247 -14.62 -7.13 -9.91
CA VAL A 247 -15.52 -6.46 -10.86
C VAL A 247 -15.10 -6.71 -12.31
N ALA A 248 -16.07 -6.88 -13.21
CA ALA A 248 -15.80 -7.25 -14.60
C ALA A 248 -14.92 -6.23 -15.33
N LYS A 249 -15.16 -4.93 -15.12
CA LYS A 249 -14.39 -3.81 -15.70
C LYS A 249 -13.93 -2.88 -14.58
N PRO A 250 -12.76 -3.12 -13.98
CA PRO A 250 -12.25 -2.27 -12.93
C PRO A 250 -11.83 -0.89 -13.47
N LYS A 251 -11.92 0.13 -12.60
CA LYS A 251 -11.24 1.40 -12.87
C LYS A 251 -9.73 1.17 -12.70
N THR A 252 -8.92 1.93 -13.44
CA THR A 252 -7.45 1.88 -13.29
C THR A 252 -6.98 2.44 -11.94
N ARG A 253 -7.80 3.30 -11.30
CA ARG A 253 -7.50 3.92 -10.01
C ARG A 253 -8.78 4.16 -9.20
N TYR A 254 -8.75 3.75 -7.94
CA TYR A 254 -9.79 4.02 -6.94
C TYR A 254 -9.20 4.91 -5.85
N THR A 255 -9.75 6.11 -5.68
CA THR A 255 -9.46 6.95 -4.51
C THR A 255 -10.46 6.60 -3.42
N VAL A 256 -9.97 6.19 -2.26
CA VAL A 256 -10.78 5.75 -1.11
C VAL A 256 -10.41 6.63 0.08
N THR A 257 -11.14 7.71 0.28
CA THR A 257 -10.84 8.75 1.28
C THR A 257 -12.10 9.19 2.01
N PRO A 258 -12.01 9.54 3.32
CA PRO A 258 -13.12 10.11 4.04
C PRO A 258 -13.53 11.49 3.48
N ASP A 259 -12.57 12.23 2.89
CA ASP A 259 -12.77 13.60 2.41
C ASP A 259 -12.57 13.72 0.87
N PRO A 260 -13.50 13.19 0.05
CA PRO A 260 -13.35 13.22 -1.40
C PRO A 260 -13.36 14.63 -1.98
N PHE A 261 -14.11 15.56 -1.38
CA PHE A 261 -14.18 16.94 -1.82
C PHE A 261 -12.86 17.69 -1.58
N GLN A 262 -12.29 17.57 -0.40
CA GLN A 262 -10.98 18.16 -0.08
C GLN A 262 -9.89 17.60 -1.00
N ASN A 263 -9.89 16.28 -1.22
CA ASN A 263 -8.96 15.65 -2.15
C ASN A 263 -9.15 16.16 -3.60
N PHE A 264 -10.39 16.37 -4.04
CA PHE A 264 -10.67 16.95 -5.35
C PHE A 264 -10.11 18.37 -5.46
N LEU A 265 -10.37 19.23 -4.50
CA LEU A 265 -9.86 20.61 -4.48
C LEU A 265 -8.32 20.63 -4.49
N ALA A 266 -7.67 19.80 -3.68
CA ALA A 266 -6.21 19.73 -3.62
C ALA A 266 -5.58 19.29 -4.95
N ASN A 267 -6.31 18.53 -5.77
CA ASN A 267 -5.84 18.11 -7.09
C ASN A 267 -6.17 19.08 -8.24
N THR A 268 -7.17 19.96 -8.08
CA THR A 268 -7.66 20.85 -9.15
C THR A 268 -7.24 22.30 -8.97
N LEU A 269 -7.07 22.77 -7.73
CA LEU A 269 -6.63 24.12 -7.46
C LEU A 269 -5.20 24.35 -7.96
N PRO A 270 -4.86 25.60 -8.40
CA PRO A 270 -3.48 25.97 -8.72
C PRO A 270 -2.55 25.67 -7.55
N LYS A 271 -1.43 24.99 -7.82
CA LYS A 271 -0.50 24.47 -6.78
C LYS A 271 -0.07 25.55 -5.77
N ARG A 272 0.26 26.78 -6.24
CA ARG A 272 0.62 27.89 -5.34
C ARG A 272 -0.49 28.30 -4.37
N ARG A 273 -1.77 28.08 -4.70
CA ARG A 273 -2.88 28.33 -3.77
C ARG A 273 -2.93 27.23 -2.71
N VAL A 274 -2.79 25.96 -3.12
CA VAL A 274 -2.70 24.82 -2.21
C VAL A 274 -1.52 24.99 -1.26
N ASP A 275 -0.34 25.37 -1.77
CA ASP A 275 0.87 25.61 -1.00
C ASP A 275 0.64 26.66 0.11
N ARG A 276 0.01 27.80 -0.25
CA ARG A 276 -0.29 28.85 0.73
C ARG A 276 -1.29 28.43 1.81
N ILE A 277 -2.30 27.64 1.43
CA ILE A 277 -3.30 27.11 2.37
C ILE A 277 -2.60 26.21 3.38
N ILE A 278 -1.82 25.24 2.87
CA ILE A 278 -1.07 24.30 3.72
C ILE A 278 -0.07 25.05 4.61
N ALA A 279 0.74 25.93 4.01
CA ALA A 279 1.75 26.70 4.74
C ALA A 279 1.15 27.54 5.87
N LYS A 280 -0.03 28.16 5.62
CA LYS A 280 -0.75 28.92 6.65
C LYS A 280 -1.24 28.01 7.79
N GLN A 281 -1.77 26.83 7.44
CA GLN A 281 -2.29 25.87 8.41
C GLN A 281 -1.21 25.34 9.37
N VAL A 282 -0.03 25.05 8.84
CA VAL A 282 1.04 24.39 9.60
C VAL A 282 2.15 25.34 10.07
N GLY A 283 2.07 26.65 9.76
CA GLY A 283 3.03 27.64 10.20
C GLY A 283 4.35 27.64 9.41
N LEU A 284 4.28 27.38 8.09
CA LEU A 284 5.43 27.41 7.17
C LEU A 284 5.57 28.76 6.41
N LEU A 285 4.70 29.74 6.70
CA LEU A 285 4.90 31.08 6.16
C LEU A 285 5.92 31.83 6.99
N PRO A 286 6.83 32.64 6.35
CA PRO A 286 7.74 33.49 7.10
C PRO A 286 6.94 34.49 7.94
N GLU A 287 7.44 34.77 9.13
CA GLU A 287 6.89 35.86 9.94
C GLU A 287 6.97 37.16 9.13
N LYS A 288 5.90 37.94 9.12
CA LYS A 288 5.93 39.27 8.49
C LYS A 288 6.84 40.14 9.34
N THR A 289 8.03 40.43 8.83
CA THR A 289 8.88 41.51 9.34
C THR A 289 8.17 42.85 9.20
#